data_c00ba05beeea7b68b0d4d69c353b4d2d
#
_entry.id   c00ba05beeea7b68b0d4d69c353b4d2d
#
_cell.length_a   1.000
_cell.length_b   1.000
_cell.length_c   1.000
_cell.angle_alpha   90.00
_cell.angle_beta   90.00
_cell.angle_gamma   90.00
#
_symmetry.space_group_name_H-M   'P 1'
#
loop_
_entity.id
_entity.type
_entity.pdbx_description
1 polymer ?
#
loop_
_entity_poly.entity_id
_entity_poly.type
_entity_poly.pdbx_seq_one_letter_code
_entity_poly.pdbx_strand_id
1 'polypeptide(L)'
;MDFRRSIPADATGIAALEEEIFSDAWSYRDIQDLICTEGGMCFTAIDGGEVIAYVIGRLIAPEGEIYRVAVAPHKRQRGIGYRLLDYAVKTSKGQGLERLFLEVRSRNIPARKLYTAYGFKEIGTRKNYYKDPQDDAIVMLRAHSMDMQF
;
A
#
# COMPACT_ATOMS: atom_id res chain seq x y z
N MET A 1 -10.45 14.55 -7.94
CA MET A 1 -9.73 13.31 -7.57
C MET A 1 -10.52 12.58 -6.51
N ASP A 2 -10.79 11.30 -6.74
CA ASP A 2 -11.61 10.49 -5.86
C ASP A 2 -10.79 9.35 -5.27
N PHE A 3 -10.96 9.10 -3.98
CA PHE A 3 -10.42 7.93 -3.30
C PHE A 3 -11.55 6.96 -3.04
N ARG A 4 -11.34 5.70 -3.34
CA ARG A 4 -12.36 4.67 -3.12
C ARG A 4 -11.75 3.30 -2.89
N ARG A 5 -12.55 2.38 -2.35
CA ARG A 5 -12.22 0.96 -2.39
C ARG A 5 -12.15 0.54 -3.85
N SER A 6 -11.12 -0.23 -4.21
CA SER A 6 -10.94 -0.69 -5.58
C SER A 6 -12.10 -1.61 -6.00
N ILE A 7 -12.52 -1.46 -7.24
CA ILE A 7 -13.49 -2.33 -7.91
C ILE A 7 -12.76 -3.15 -8.98
N PRO A 8 -13.32 -4.26 -9.47
CA PRO A 8 -12.63 -5.08 -10.47
C PRO A 8 -12.17 -4.32 -11.71
N ALA A 9 -12.92 -3.30 -12.12
CA ALA A 9 -12.54 -2.45 -13.26
C ALA A 9 -11.23 -1.69 -13.04
N ASP A 10 -10.82 -1.47 -11.78
CA ASP A 10 -9.57 -0.76 -11.47
C ASP A 10 -8.33 -1.62 -11.70
N ALA A 11 -8.48 -2.95 -11.81
CA ALA A 11 -7.36 -3.86 -11.93
C ALA A 11 -6.48 -3.58 -13.15
N THR A 12 -7.08 -3.16 -14.26
CA THR A 12 -6.34 -2.83 -15.48
C THR A 12 -5.38 -1.65 -15.26
N GLY A 13 -5.88 -0.58 -14.63
CA GLY A 13 -5.07 0.60 -14.35
C GLY A 13 -3.99 0.33 -13.31
N ILE A 14 -4.32 -0.44 -12.26
CA ILE A 14 -3.36 -0.82 -11.24
C ILE A 14 -2.24 -1.67 -11.85
N ALA A 15 -2.59 -2.67 -12.67
CA ALA A 15 -1.61 -3.53 -13.32
C ALA A 15 -0.68 -2.75 -14.25
N ALA A 16 -1.21 -1.76 -14.96
CA ALA A 16 -0.41 -0.90 -15.84
C ALA A 16 0.63 -0.09 -15.04
N LEU A 17 0.22 0.46 -13.89
CA LEU A 17 1.15 1.19 -13.01
C LEU A 17 2.18 0.24 -12.38
N GLU A 18 1.78 -0.96 -12.00
CA GLU A 18 2.71 -1.97 -11.47
C GLU A 18 3.80 -2.28 -12.47
N GLU A 19 3.42 -2.52 -13.71
CA GLU A 19 4.37 -2.83 -14.78
C GLU A 19 5.32 -1.67 -15.07
N GLU A 20 4.80 -0.44 -15.04
CA GLU A 20 5.60 0.76 -15.27
C GLU A 20 6.61 1.01 -14.15
N ILE A 21 6.23 0.75 -12.89
CA ILE A 21 6.99 1.19 -11.72
C ILE A 21 7.90 0.11 -11.17
N PHE A 22 7.47 -1.16 -11.18
CA PHE A 22 8.13 -2.24 -10.46
C PHE A 22 8.70 -3.31 -11.39
N SER A 23 9.91 -3.78 -11.08
CA SER A 23 10.52 -4.91 -11.80
C SER A 23 9.85 -6.23 -11.47
N ASP A 24 9.26 -6.35 -10.28
CA ASP A 24 8.52 -7.53 -9.78
C ASP A 24 7.02 -7.25 -9.75
N ALA A 25 6.50 -6.71 -10.84
CA ALA A 25 5.10 -6.28 -10.93
C ALA A 25 4.12 -7.41 -10.64
N TRP A 26 3.06 -7.10 -9.88
CA TRP A 26 1.90 -7.96 -9.72
C TRP A 26 1.17 -8.05 -11.06
N SER A 27 0.69 -9.25 -11.41
CA SER A 27 -0.09 -9.44 -12.64
C SER A 27 -1.49 -8.87 -12.48
N TYR A 28 -2.12 -8.56 -13.63
CA TYR A 28 -3.53 -8.19 -13.66
C TYR A 28 -4.40 -9.19 -12.90
N ARG A 29 -4.17 -10.48 -13.13
CA ARG A 29 -4.95 -11.55 -12.50
C ARG A 29 -4.81 -11.55 -10.98
N ASP A 30 -3.59 -11.40 -10.49
CA ASP A 30 -3.34 -11.38 -9.05
C ASP A 30 -4.00 -10.18 -8.38
N ILE A 31 -3.95 -9.02 -9.05
CA ILE A 31 -4.60 -7.80 -8.56
C ILE A 31 -6.11 -7.98 -8.53
N GLN A 32 -6.69 -8.52 -9.60
CA GLN A 32 -8.12 -8.76 -9.68
C GLN A 32 -8.58 -9.75 -8.60
N ASP A 33 -7.82 -10.83 -8.41
CA ASP A 33 -8.11 -11.82 -7.37
C ASP A 33 -8.09 -11.17 -5.97
N LEU A 34 -7.11 -10.33 -5.71
CA LEU A 34 -7.01 -9.64 -4.43
C LEU A 34 -8.17 -8.66 -4.20
N ILE A 35 -8.55 -7.92 -5.22
CA ILE A 35 -9.71 -7.00 -5.14
C ILE A 35 -10.99 -7.76 -4.80
N CYS A 36 -11.17 -8.95 -5.38
CA CYS A 36 -12.37 -9.77 -5.19
C CYS A 36 -12.31 -10.65 -3.94
N THR A 37 -11.16 -10.72 -3.27
CA THR A 37 -10.99 -11.54 -2.06
C THR A 37 -11.63 -10.87 -0.87
N GLU A 38 -12.33 -11.64 -0.03
CA GLU A 38 -12.79 -11.16 1.27
C GLU A 38 -11.58 -10.74 2.10
N GLY A 39 -11.62 -9.54 2.66
CA GLY A 39 -10.49 -8.97 3.39
C GLY A 39 -9.45 -8.31 2.51
N GLY A 40 -9.69 -8.18 1.21
CA GLY A 40 -8.80 -7.40 0.35
C GLY A 40 -8.77 -5.94 0.75
N MET A 41 -7.58 -5.41 1.04
CA MET A 41 -7.36 -3.99 1.35
C MET A 41 -6.88 -3.29 0.09
N CYS A 42 -7.75 -3.14 -0.90
CA CYS A 42 -7.39 -2.50 -2.16
C CYS A 42 -8.14 -1.18 -2.28
N PHE A 43 -7.38 -0.10 -2.44
CA PHE A 43 -7.91 1.27 -2.52
C PHE A 43 -7.24 1.99 -3.66
N THR A 44 -8.00 2.84 -4.34
CA THR A 44 -7.56 3.45 -5.59
C THR A 44 -7.87 4.94 -5.56
N ALA A 45 -6.95 5.75 -6.05
CA ALA A 45 -7.19 7.16 -6.35
C ALA A 45 -7.42 7.31 -7.85
N ILE A 46 -8.50 7.97 -8.20
CA ILE A 46 -8.92 8.20 -9.58
C ILE A 46 -8.90 9.71 -9.86
N ASP A 47 -8.31 10.10 -10.96
CA ASP A 47 -8.32 11.48 -11.42
C ASP A 47 -8.57 11.50 -12.93
N GLY A 48 -9.65 12.21 -13.34
CA GLY A 48 -10.04 12.25 -14.74
C GLY A 48 -10.34 10.88 -15.34
N GLY A 49 -10.88 9.96 -14.53
CA GLY A 49 -11.17 8.59 -14.97
C GLY A 49 -9.95 7.67 -15.01
N GLU A 50 -8.78 8.15 -14.63
CA GLU A 50 -7.52 7.40 -14.67
C GLU A 50 -7.10 7.00 -13.26
N VAL A 51 -6.61 5.76 -13.11
CA VAL A 51 -5.98 5.30 -11.87
C VAL A 51 -4.62 6.00 -11.73
N ILE A 52 -4.47 6.81 -10.69
CA ILE A 52 -3.22 7.55 -10.45
C ILE A 52 -2.46 7.07 -9.22
N ALA A 53 -3.09 6.30 -8.36
CA ALA A 53 -2.44 5.74 -7.18
C ALA A 53 -3.25 4.57 -6.66
N TYR A 54 -2.60 3.69 -5.91
CA TYR A 54 -3.28 2.56 -5.30
C TYR A 54 -2.55 2.08 -4.05
N VAL A 55 -3.34 1.45 -3.17
CA VAL A 55 -2.86 0.63 -2.06
C VAL A 55 -3.41 -0.75 -2.29
N ILE A 56 -2.57 -1.77 -2.25
CA ILE A 56 -3.00 -3.16 -2.26
C ILE A 56 -2.46 -3.88 -1.03
N GLY A 57 -3.31 -4.67 -0.40
CA GLY A 57 -2.98 -5.40 0.81
C GLY A 57 -4.12 -6.33 1.20
N ARG A 58 -4.03 -6.86 2.41
CA ARG A 58 -5.03 -7.80 2.93
C ARG A 58 -5.25 -7.60 4.42
N LEU A 59 -6.50 -7.67 4.84
CA LEU A 59 -6.92 -7.63 6.23
C LEU A 59 -7.45 -8.99 6.66
N ILE A 60 -6.81 -9.56 7.66
CA ILE A 60 -7.34 -10.69 8.43
C ILE A 60 -7.37 -10.18 9.87
N ALA A 61 -8.50 -9.64 10.27
CA ALA A 61 -8.63 -8.93 11.55
C ALA A 61 -8.10 -9.76 12.72
N PRO A 62 -7.33 -9.18 13.64
CA PRO A 62 -7.07 -7.73 13.77
C PRO A 62 -5.87 -7.21 12.99
N GLU A 63 -5.24 -8.03 12.14
CA GLU A 63 -4.00 -7.67 11.45
C GLU A 63 -4.22 -7.44 9.96
N GLY A 64 -3.54 -6.43 9.43
CA GLY A 64 -3.47 -6.17 8.01
C GLY A 64 -2.04 -6.14 7.53
N GLU A 65 -1.85 -6.37 6.24
CA GLU A 65 -0.57 -6.27 5.58
C GLU A 65 -0.72 -5.47 4.29
N ILE A 66 0.10 -4.44 4.14
CA ILE A 66 0.21 -3.70 2.89
C ILE A 66 1.27 -4.36 2.02
N TYR A 67 0.91 -4.69 0.80
CA TYR A 67 1.84 -5.25 -0.17
C TYR A 67 2.49 -4.17 -1.02
N ARG A 68 1.71 -3.16 -1.41
CA ARG A 68 2.18 -2.07 -2.28
C ARG A 68 1.42 -0.78 -2.01
N VAL A 69 2.13 0.34 -2.03
CA VAL A 69 1.56 1.68 -2.19
C VAL A 69 2.33 2.33 -3.33
N ALA A 70 1.64 2.82 -4.32
CA ALA A 70 2.28 3.48 -5.45
C ALA A 70 1.47 4.65 -5.96
N VAL A 71 2.18 5.63 -6.50
CA VAL A 71 1.60 6.82 -7.14
C VAL A 71 2.22 6.94 -8.53
N ALA A 72 1.39 7.23 -9.52
CA ALA A 72 1.87 7.45 -10.89
C ALA A 72 2.99 8.51 -10.89
N PRO A 73 4.08 8.28 -11.64
CA PRO A 73 5.24 9.17 -11.59
C PRO A 73 4.90 10.65 -11.78
N HIS A 74 4.00 10.96 -12.72
CA HIS A 74 3.61 12.35 -13.02
C HIS A 74 2.70 12.99 -11.95
N LYS A 75 2.30 12.24 -10.94
CA LYS A 75 1.45 12.72 -9.84
C LYS A 75 2.14 12.72 -8.48
N ARG A 76 3.44 12.41 -8.44
CA ARG A 76 4.21 12.34 -7.20
C ARG A 76 4.45 13.73 -6.60
N GLN A 77 4.85 13.75 -5.31
CA GLN A 77 5.18 14.96 -4.55
C GLN A 77 3.99 15.90 -4.35
N ARG A 78 2.78 15.34 -4.31
CA ARG A 78 1.53 16.09 -4.09
C ARG A 78 0.77 15.59 -2.87
N GLY A 79 1.38 14.69 -2.08
CA GLY A 79 0.75 14.14 -0.89
C GLY A 79 -0.33 13.08 -1.17
N ILE A 80 -0.45 12.61 -2.41
CA ILE A 80 -1.50 11.65 -2.78
C ILE A 80 -1.30 10.33 -2.06
N GLY A 81 -0.07 9.83 -2.00
CA GLY A 81 0.22 8.56 -1.32
C GLY A 81 -0.17 8.59 0.14
N TYR A 82 0.15 9.67 0.84
CA TYR A 82 -0.23 9.85 2.24
C TYR A 82 -1.75 9.88 2.42
N ARG A 83 -2.43 10.65 1.60
CA ARG A 83 -3.89 10.80 1.68
C ARG A 83 -4.62 9.49 1.37
N LEU A 84 -4.14 8.75 0.38
CA LEU A 84 -4.72 7.46 0.03
C LEU A 84 -4.48 6.42 1.12
N LEU A 85 -3.27 6.38 1.68
CA LEU A 85 -2.94 5.50 2.80
C LEU A 85 -3.82 5.81 4.01
N ASP A 86 -4.02 7.11 4.31
CA ASP A 86 -4.92 7.53 5.39
C ASP A 86 -6.36 7.07 5.15
N TYR A 87 -6.85 7.22 3.94
CA TYR A 87 -8.18 6.73 3.56
C TYR A 87 -8.31 5.22 3.75
N ALA A 88 -7.30 4.46 3.30
CA ALA A 88 -7.28 3.01 3.41
C ALA A 88 -7.28 2.56 4.88
N VAL A 89 -6.45 3.19 5.71
CA VAL A 89 -6.35 2.84 7.13
C VAL A 89 -7.65 3.17 7.88
N LYS A 90 -8.20 4.35 7.66
CA LYS A 90 -9.45 4.76 8.33
C LYS A 90 -10.61 3.87 7.95
N THR A 91 -10.72 3.49 6.68
CA THR A 91 -11.75 2.57 6.21
C THR A 91 -11.57 1.18 6.84
N SER A 92 -10.34 0.70 6.91
CA SER A 92 -10.02 -0.62 7.44
C SER A 92 -10.18 -0.71 8.95
N LYS A 93 -10.00 0.41 9.68
CA LYS A 93 -10.33 0.47 11.11
C LYS A 93 -11.77 0.06 11.39
N GLY A 94 -12.68 0.53 10.58
CA GLY A 94 -14.09 0.15 10.69
C GLY A 94 -14.36 -1.33 10.46
N GLN A 95 -13.38 -2.06 9.93
CA GLN A 95 -13.46 -3.50 9.67
C GLN A 95 -12.59 -4.34 10.61
N GLY A 96 -12.11 -3.74 11.70
CA GLY A 96 -11.38 -4.48 12.74
C GLY A 96 -9.87 -4.43 12.64
N LEU A 97 -9.31 -3.58 11.80
CA LEU A 97 -7.85 -3.41 11.73
C LEU A 97 -7.32 -2.79 13.01
N GLU A 98 -6.35 -3.46 13.64
CA GLU A 98 -5.65 -2.96 14.83
C GLU A 98 -4.15 -2.81 14.61
N ARG A 99 -3.54 -3.72 13.84
CA ARG A 99 -2.12 -3.71 13.54
C ARG A 99 -1.90 -3.87 12.05
N LEU A 100 -1.11 -2.96 11.47
CA LEU A 100 -0.83 -2.93 10.05
C LEU A 100 0.67 -3.09 9.82
N PHE A 101 1.03 -4.14 9.08
CA PHE A 101 2.41 -4.47 8.76
C PHE A 101 2.71 -4.17 7.30
N LEU A 102 3.97 -3.91 7.01
CA LEU A 102 4.49 -3.86 5.64
C LEU A 102 5.97 -4.22 5.61
N GLU A 103 6.42 -4.58 4.43
CA GLU A 103 7.84 -4.73 4.13
C GLU A 103 8.19 -3.78 3.00
N VAL A 104 9.31 -3.10 3.11
CA VAL A 104 9.76 -2.11 2.13
C VAL A 104 11.24 -2.29 1.88
N ARG A 105 11.68 -2.12 0.62
CA ARG A 105 13.11 -2.15 0.28
C ARG A 105 13.86 -1.11 1.08
N SER A 106 14.97 -1.52 1.66
CA SER A 106 15.85 -0.64 2.44
C SER A 106 16.22 0.63 1.67
N ARG A 107 16.42 0.52 0.36
CA ARG A 107 16.81 1.63 -0.51
C ARG A 107 15.67 2.48 -1.01
N ASN A 108 14.42 2.06 -0.76
CA ASN A 108 13.26 2.84 -1.18
C ASN A 108 13.00 3.95 -0.16
N ILE A 109 13.83 4.98 -0.21
CA ILE A 109 13.79 6.09 0.74
C ILE A 109 12.47 6.85 0.70
N PRO A 110 11.91 7.19 -0.48
CA PRO A 110 10.62 7.90 -0.52
C PRO A 110 9.49 7.12 0.16
N ALA A 111 9.40 5.81 -0.06
CA ALA A 111 8.39 4.98 0.58
C ALA A 111 8.59 4.91 2.09
N ARG A 112 9.84 4.71 2.54
CA ARG A 112 10.16 4.68 3.97
C ARG A 112 9.78 5.99 4.66
N LYS A 113 10.02 7.12 4.01
CA LYS A 113 9.62 8.44 4.53
C LYS A 113 8.11 8.56 4.63
N LEU A 114 7.38 8.12 3.62
CA LEU A 114 5.92 8.11 3.63
C LEU A 114 5.38 7.32 4.82
N TYR A 115 5.87 6.09 4.99
CA TYR A 115 5.40 5.21 6.06
C TYR A 115 5.75 5.76 7.44
N THR A 116 6.96 6.26 7.62
CA THR A 116 7.38 6.88 8.88
C THR A 116 6.51 8.10 9.20
N ALA A 117 6.25 8.94 8.22
CA ALA A 117 5.39 10.12 8.38
C ALA A 117 3.97 9.73 8.79
N TYR A 118 3.48 8.58 8.32
CA TYR A 118 2.14 8.10 8.67
C TYR A 118 2.10 7.34 10.01
N GLY A 119 3.24 7.18 10.69
CA GLY A 119 3.29 6.57 12.02
C GLY A 119 3.77 5.13 12.06
N PHE A 120 4.25 4.57 10.95
CA PHE A 120 4.90 3.27 10.96
C PHE A 120 6.25 3.35 11.64
N LYS A 121 6.60 2.29 12.36
CA LYS A 121 7.90 2.13 13.02
C LYS A 121 8.61 0.90 12.49
N GLU A 122 9.93 1.00 12.33
CA GLU A 122 10.74 -0.14 11.94
C GLU A 122 10.83 -1.12 13.11
N ILE A 123 10.51 -2.39 12.85
CA ILE A 123 10.55 -3.45 13.88
C ILE A 123 11.51 -4.58 13.52
N GLY A 124 12.07 -4.60 12.34
CA GLY A 124 13.01 -5.64 11.96
C GLY A 124 13.53 -5.45 10.55
N THR A 125 14.47 -6.30 10.19
CA THR A 125 15.09 -6.32 8.87
C THR A 125 15.20 -7.77 8.41
N ARG A 126 14.82 -8.03 7.16
CA ARG A 126 15.05 -9.31 6.49
C ARG A 126 16.20 -9.13 5.51
N LYS A 127 17.35 -9.71 5.82
CA LYS A 127 18.56 -9.58 4.98
C LYS A 127 18.37 -10.29 3.66
N ASN A 128 18.80 -9.61 2.57
CA ASN A 128 18.81 -10.18 1.22
C ASN A 128 17.45 -10.73 0.78
N TYR A 129 16.37 -10.09 1.21
CA TYR A 129 14.99 -10.54 0.95
C TYR A 129 14.57 -10.33 -0.49
N TYR A 130 14.94 -9.17 -1.06
CA TYR A 130 14.59 -8.83 -2.45
C TYR A 130 15.70 -9.21 -3.41
N LYS A 131 15.31 -9.48 -4.67
CA LYS A 131 16.21 -9.73 -5.79
C LYS A 131 15.93 -8.73 -6.89
N ASP A 132 16.87 -8.56 -7.81
CA ASP A 132 16.72 -7.79 -9.04
C ASP A 132 16.19 -6.35 -8.85
N PRO A 133 16.87 -5.46 -8.10
CA PRO A 133 18.16 -5.65 -7.44
C PRO A 133 18.07 -6.28 -6.08
N GLN A 134 19.18 -6.84 -5.62
CA GLN A 134 19.29 -7.38 -4.28
C GLN A 134 19.20 -6.25 -3.25
N ASP A 135 18.36 -6.44 -2.24
CA ASP A 135 18.16 -5.48 -1.17
C ASP A 135 17.55 -6.15 0.05
N ASP A 136 17.72 -5.52 1.21
CA ASP A 136 17.08 -5.95 2.44
C ASP A 136 15.64 -5.44 2.49
N ALA A 137 14.78 -6.15 3.22
CA ALA A 137 13.45 -5.67 3.55
C ALA A 137 13.45 -5.08 4.95
N ILE A 138 12.94 -3.86 5.07
CA ILE A 138 12.65 -3.26 6.36
C ILE A 138 11.20 -3.61 6.70
N VAL A 139 10.99 -4.24 7.85
CA VAL A 139 9.65 -4.58 8.33
C VAL A 139 9.16 -3.45 9.20
N MET A 140 7.97 -2.94 8.92
CA MET A 140 7.39 -1.82 9.64
C MET A 140 6.01 -2.17 10.18
N LEU A 141 5.65 -1.55 11.29
CA LEU A 141 4.37 -1.76 11.97
C LEU A 141 3.74 -0.43 12.37
N ARG A 142 2.45 -0.31 12.14
CA ARG A 142 1.62 0.76 12.72
C ARG A 142 0.50 0.10 13.51
N ALA A 143 0.40 0.42 14.80
CA ALA A 143 -0.63 -0.12 15.68
C ALA A 143 -1.59 0.98 16.14
N HIS A 144 -2.89 0.67 16.18
CA HIS A 144 -3.92 1.63 16.56
C HIS A 144 -3.81 2.11 18.01
N SER A 145 -3.33 1.24 18.89
CA SER A 145 -3.09 1.61 20.27
C SER A 145 -2.18 2.82 20.43
N MET A 146 -1.35 3.11 19.39
CA MET A 146 -0.49 4.29 19.36
C MET A 146 -1.27 5.58 19.15
N ASP A 147 -2.44 5.51 18.50
CA ASP A 147 -3.30 6.67 18.25
C ASP A 147 -4.10 7.07 19.49
N MET A 148 -4.23 6.16 20.46
CA MET A 148 -5.05 6.36 21.65
C MET A 148 -4.27 6.91 22.85
N GLN A 149 -3.00 7.19 22.69
CA GLN A 149 -2.12 7.69 23.74
C GLN A 149 -2.13 9.21 23.85
N PHE A 150 -2.99 9.85 23.10
CA PHE A 150 -3.02 11.33 23.01
C PHE A 150 -4.40 11.88 23.33
#